data_7211ffe4f9fb105b0387ebaaa5c864bb
#
_entry.id   7211ffe4f9fb105b0387ebaaa5c864bb
#
_cell.length_a   1.000
_cell.length_b   1.000
_cell.length_c   1.000
_cell.angle_alpha   90.00
_cell.angle_beta   90.00
_cell.angle_gamma   90.00
#
_symmetry.space_group_name_H-M   'P 1'
#
loop_
_entity.id
_entity.type
_entity.pdbx_description
1 polymer ?
#
loop_
_entity_poly.entity_id
_entity_poly.type
_entity_poly.pdbx_seq_one_letter_code
_entity_poly.pdbx_strand_id
1 'polypeptide(L)' 'MKIGFIGLGIMGRPMAKNLVKAGYDLTVYDLNEEAVADLVSCGARAADSSREASLEAEVVITMVPNSPQVR' A
#
# COMPACT_ATOMS: atom_id res chain seq x y z
N MET A 1 7.60 -8.08 10.07
CA MET A 1 7.76 -6.64 9.77
C MET A 1 6.47 -6.10 9.21
N LYS A 2 6.04 -4.95 9.72
CA LYS A 2 4.80 -4.34 9.26
C LYS A 2 5.11 -3.24 8.26
N ILE A 3 4.48 -3.30 7.11
CA ILE A 3 4.74 -2.35 6.04
C ILE A 3 3.45 -1.63 5.69
N GLY A 4 3.51 -0.31 5.64
CA GLY A 4 2.39 0.50 5.17
C GLY A 4 2.64 0.92 3.73
N PHE A 5 1.68 0.68 2.86
CA PHE A 5 1.81 1.01 1.45
C PHE A 5 0.73 2.00 1.09
N ILE A 6 1.12 3.19 0.74
CA ILE A 6 0.20 4.27 0.45
C ILE A 6 0.29 4.63 -1.02
N GLY A 7 -0.84 4.63 -1.70
CA GLY A 7 -0.86 4.98 -3.11
C GLY A 7 -0.40 3.81 -3.98
N LEU A 8 -1.31 2.90 -4.28
CA LEU A 8 -0.93 1.71 -5.03
C LEU A 8 -0.62 1.98 -6.48
N GLY A 9 -1.55 2.62 -7.17
CA GLY A 9 -1.35 2.88 -8.59
C GLY A 9 -1.08 1.61 -9.37
N ILE A 10 -0.67 1.77 -10.61
CA ILE A 10 -0.39 0.63 -11.47
C ILE A 10 0.89 -0.07 -11.05
N MET A 11 1.91 0.71 -10.73
CA MET A 11 3.21 0.13 -10.39
C MET A 11 3.23 -0.44 -8.97
N GLY A 12 2.43 0.12 -8.08
CA GLY A 12 2.45 -0.31 -6.69
C GLY A 12 1.78 -1.65 -6.46
N ARG A 13 0.82 -2.01 -7.30
CA ARG A 13 0.11 -3.28 -7.11
C ARG A 13 1.02 -4.49 -7.17
N PRO A 14 1.84 -4.65 -8.20
CA PRO A 14 2.71 -5.84 -8.22
C PRO A 14 3.73 -5.83 -7.10
N MET A 15 4.23 -4.66 -6.72
CA MET A 15 5.17 -4.60 -5.61
C MET A 15 4.49 -5.02 -4.32
N ALA A 16 3.28 -4.52 -4.07
CA ALA A 16 2.56 -4.87 -2.85
C ALA A 16 2.25 -6.36 -2.82
N LYS A 17 1.87 -6.94 -3.96
CA LYS A 17 1.60 -8.36 -4.01
C LYS A 17 2.84 -9.19 -3.69
N ASN A 18 3.99 -8.75 -4.17
CA ASN A 18 5.23 -9.45 -3.87
C ASN A 18 5.55 -9.40 -2.38
N LEU A 19 5.26 -8.28 -1.72
CA LEU A 19 5.49 -8.17 -0.30
C LEU A 19 4.57 -9.10 0.49
N VAL A 20 3.33 -9.20 0.07
CA VAL A 20 2.40 -10.13 0.72
C VAL A 20 2.89 -11.56 0.55
N LYS A 21 3.33 -11.91 -0.65
CA LYS A 21 3.82 -13.25 -0.90
C LYS A 21 5.06 -13.56 -0.09
N ALA A 22 5.85 -12.54 0.20
CA ALA A 22 7.06 -12.74 0.98
C ALA A 22 6.77 -12.91 2.48
N GLY A 23 5.52 -12.74 2.89
CA GLY A 23 5.15 -12.97 4.28
C GLY A 23 5.14 -11.72 5.15
N TYR A 24 5.23 -10.56 4.56
CA TYR A 24 5.18 -9.34 5.33
C TYR A 24 3.74 -8.95 5.68
N ASP A 25 3.58 -8.30 6.82
CA ASP A 25 2.29 -7.75 7.20
C ASP A 25 2.10 -6.46 6.45
N LEU A 26 1.30 -6.46 5.42
CA LEU A 26 1.13 -5.30 4.56
C LEU A 26 -0.22 -4.65 4.81
N THR A 27 -0.21 -3.35 5.05
CA THR A 27 -1.42 -2.55 5.15
C THR A 27 -1.40 -1.57 3.99
N VAL A 28 -2.49 -1.52 3.23
CA VAL A 28 -2.53 -0.70 2.03
C VAL A 28 -3.60 0.36 2.13
N TYR A 29 -3.35 1.49 1.51
CA TYR A 29 -4.32 2.56 1.40
C TYR A 29 -4.21 3.19 0.03
N ASP A 30 -5.33 3.40 -0.62
CA ASP A 30 -5.41 4.10 -1.89
C ASP A 30 -6.80 4.66 -2.01
N LEU A 31 -6.94 5.71 -2.77
CA LEU A 31 -8.26 6.26 -3.08
C LEU A 31 -9.05 5.32 -3.99
N ASN A 32 -8.38 4.48 -4.71
CA ASN A 32 -9.03 3.51 -5.59
C ASN A 32 -9.35 2.26 -4.79
N GLU A 33 -10.63 2.07 -4.48
CA GLU A 33 -11.04 0.95 -3.66
C GLU A 33 -10.83 -0.39 -4.34
N GLU A 34 -10.88 -0.41 -5.67
CA GLU A 34 -10.64 -1.66 -6.38
C GLU A 34 -9.21 -2.14 -6.20
N ALA A 35 -8.26 -1.21 -6.21
CA ALA A 35 -6.88 -1.58 -5.99
C ALA A 35 -6.67 -2.13 -4.59
N VAL A 36 -7.30 -1.50 -3.61
CA VAL A 36 -7.19 -1.95 -2.23
C VAL A 36 -7.83 -3.34 -2.08
N ALA A 37 -9.00 -3.54 -2.67
CA ALA A 37 -9.67 -4.82 -2.57
C ALA A 37 -8.86 -5.93 -3.20
N ASP A 38 -8.18 -5.64 -4.31
CA ASP A 38 -7.33 -6.62 -4.96
C ASP A 38 -6.22 -7.08 -4.02
N LEU A 39 -5.59 -6.15 -3.34
CA LEU A 39 -4.53 -6.48 -2.41
C LEU A 39 -5.06 -7.20 -1.17
N VAL A 40 -6.23 -6.82 -0.70
CA VAL A 40 -6.83 -7.48 0.46
C VAL A 40 -7.11 -8.95 0.12
N SER A 41 -7.54 -9.22 -1.10
CA SER A 41 -7.79 -10.60 -1.49
C SER A 41 -6.51 -11.41 -1.56
N CYS A 42 -5.37 -10.74 -1.66
CA CYS A 42 -4.08 -11.42 -1.64
C CYS A 42 -3.53 -11.60 -0.23
N GLY A 43 -4.16 -10.99 0.76
CA GLY A 43 -3.71 -11.14 2.14
C GLY A 43 -3.31 -9.85 2.82
N ALA A 44 -3.39 -8.72 2.14
CA ALA A 44 -3.06 -7.45 2.75
C ALA A 44 -4.23 -6.92 3.56
N ARG A 45 -3.98 -5.92 4.38
CA ARG A 45 -5.02 -5.26 5.15
C ARG A 45 -5.32 -3.92 4.51
N ALA A 46 -6.56 -3.49 4.65
CA ALA A 46 -6.97 -2.19 4.15
C ALA A 46 -6.99 -1.18 5.28
N ALA A 47 -6.43 -0.02 5.06
CA ALA A 47 -6.49 1.07 6.02
C ALA A 47 -7.55 2.07 5.60
N ASP A 48 -8.14 2.76 6.56
CA ASP A 48 -9.15 3.75 6.27
C ASP A 48 -8.53 5.08 5.82
N SER A 49 -7.28 5.29 6.13
CA SER A 49 -6.60 6.52 5.76
C SER A 49 -5.11 6.26 5.67
N SER A 50 -4.40 7.17 5.03
CA SER A 50 -2.96 7.05 4.93
C SER A 50 -2.32 7.12 6.32
N ARG A 51 -2.90 7.90 7.19
CA ARG A 51 -2.41 7.98 8.57
C ARG A 51 -2.51 6.62 9.25
N GLU A 52 -3.64 5.95 9.07
CA GLU A 52 -3.82 4.65 9.68
C GLU A 52 -2.87 3.62 9.11
N ALA A 53 -2.61 3.70 7.81
CA ALA A 53 -1.67 2.78 7.18
C ALA A 53 -0.26 2.94 7.74
N SER A 54 0.11 4.16 8.15
CA SER A 54 1.45 4.40 8.63
C SER A 54 1.61 4.21 10.14
N LEU A 55 0.51 4.27 10.90
CA LEU A 55 0.61 4.26 12.35
C LEU A 55 1.26 3.00 12.90
N GLU A 56 0.95 1.86 12.35
CA GLU A 56 1.49 0.62 12.85
C GLU A 56 2.62 0.08 12.02
N ALA A 57 2.99 0.78 10.97
CA ALA A 57 3.99 0.27 10.05
C ALA A 57 5.38 0.62 10.51
N GLU A 58 6.28 -0.33 10.39
CA GLU A 58 7.69 -0.08 10.64
C GLU A 58 8.33 0.58 9.45
N VAL A 59 7.81 0.29 8.27
CA VAL A 59 8.28 0.90 7.03
C VAL A 59 7.08 1.40 6.27
N VAL A 60 7.13 2.62 5.78
CA VAL A 60 6.04 3.18 4.99
C VAL A 60 6.55 3.43 3.58
N ILE A 61 5.86 2.87 2.61
CA ILE A 61 6.20 3.07 1.21
C ILE A 61 5.10 3.92 0.59
N THR A 62 5.47 5.04 0.04
CA THR A 62 4.53 5.94 -0.61
C THR A 62 4.78 5.93 -2.11
N MET A 63 3.76 5.54 -2.87
CA MET A 63 3.83 5.53 -4.32
C MET A 63 2.82 6.50 -4.85
N VAL A 64 3.27 7.51 -5.55
CA VAL A 64 2.35 8.43 -6.18
C VAL A 64 2.46 8.27 -7.68
N PRO A 65 1.35 8.28 -8.36
CA PRO A 65 1.36 8.03 -9.79
C PRO A 65 2.04 9.15 -10.55
N ASN A 66 2.14 10.30 -9.95
CA ASN A 66 2.68 11.37 -10.68
C ASN A 66 3.17 12.39 -9.71
N SER A 67 4.36 12.80 -9.81
CA SER A 67 4.85 13.78 -8.89
C SER A 67 5.59 14.83 -9.61
N PRO A 68 4.91 15.50 -10.41
CA PRO A 68 5.60 16.42 -11.24
C PRO A 68 6.18 17.55 -10.50
N GLN A 69 5.62 17.88 -9.50
CA GLN A 69 6.00 18.93 -8.98
C GLN A 69 6.80 18.94 -7.98
N VAL A 70 7.39 18.31 -7.96
CA VAL A 70 8.15 18.33 -7.00
C VAL A 70 9.04 19.37 -7.13
N ARG A 71 9.17 19.98 -6.71
CA ARG A 71 9.96 20.87 -6.89
C ARG A 71 10.31 21.31 -6.11
#